data_f12d634a049aba8be43c231418a3a8da
#
_entry.id   f12d634a049aba8be43c231418a3a8da
#
_cell.length_a   1.000
_cell.length_b   1.000
_cell.length_c   1.000
_cell.angle_alpha   90.00
_cell.angle_beta   90.00
_cell.angle_gamma   90.00
#
_symmetry.space_group_name_H-M   'P 1'
#
loop_
_entity.id
_entity.type
_entity.pdbx_description
1 polymer ?
#
loop_
_entity_poly.entity_id
_entity_poly.type
_entity_poly.pdbx_seq_one_letter_code
_entity_poly.pdbx_strand_id
1 'polypeptide(L)'
;MAQGFCFVCGKCDHTIVAWDEGNPYYFESVITKAGEVKRKKKYAYHPHHELLERCIGNDAEHLCLSCGKEFMVDSEAPITTCPKCKSSEIAQTMELDGKSCPYCKEGVFGRGDYAIS
;
A
#
# COMPACT_ATOMS: atom_id res chain seq x y z
N MET A 1 5.95 4.47 15.24
CA MET A 1 5.11 5.44 14.51
C MET A 1 5.21 5.24 13.02
N ALA A 2 4.11 5.33 12.32
CA ALA A 2 4.12 5.28 10.87
C ALA A 2 4.85 6.50 10.32
N GLN A 3 5.70 6.29 9.34
CA GLN A 3 6.44 7.36 8.68
C GLN A 3 6.21 7.28 7.18
N GLY A 4 5.82 8.41 6.58
CA GLY A 4 5.59 8.51 5.16
C GLY A 4 6.85 8.98 4.43
N PHE A 5 7.06 8.45 3.25
CA PHE A 5 8.19 8.79 2.38
C PHE A 5 7.67 9.17 1.01
N CYS A 6 8.34 10.11 0.35
CA CYS A 6 8.00 10.50 -1.01
C CYS A 6 8.99 9.91 -1.98
N PHE A 7 8.48 9.36 -3.07
CA PHE A 7 9.29 8.91 -4.20
C PHE A 7 8.87 9.71 -5.43
N VAL A 8 9.83 10.32 -6.10
CA VAL A 8 9.60 11.25 -7.19
C VAL A 8 10.34 10.79 -8.43
N CYS A 9 9.63 10.75 -9.57
CA CYS A 9 10.28 10.47 -10.85
C CYS A 9 11.16 11.66 -11.24
N GLY A 10 12.43 11.41 -11.52
CA GLY A 10 13.37 12.45 -11.87
C GLY A 10 13.12 13.12 -13.22
N LYS A 11 12.19 12.58 -14.02
CA LYS A 11 11.90 13.10 -15.34
C LYS A 11 10.52 13.79 -15.45
N CYS A 12 9.46 13.14 -14.94
CA CYS A 12 8.11 13.71 -15.06
C CYS A 12 7.58 14.29 -13.74
N ASP A 13 8.35 14.21 -12.67
CA ASP A 13 8.01 14.70 -11.33
C ASP A 13 6.79 14.04 -10.69
N HIS A 14 6.34 12.90 -11.22
CA HIS A 14 5.24 12.17 -10.58
C HIS A 14 5.67 11.71 -9.18
N THR A 15 4.84 11.99 -8.19
CA THR A 15 5.15 11.71 -6.78
C THR A 15 4.25 10.63 -6.23
N ILE A 16 4.85 9.66 -5.54
CA ILE A 16 4.15 8.59 -4.82
C ILE A 16 4.51 8.72 -3.34
N VAL A 17 3.52 8.73 -2.47
CA VAL A 17 3.73 8.72 -1.02
C VAL A 17 3.54 7.29 -0.51
N ALA A 18 4.50 6.82 0.26
CA ALA A 18 4.48 5.46 0.83
C ALA A 18 4.61 5.53 2.35
N TRP A 19 4.00 4.57 3.04
CA TRP A 19 4.02 4.48 4.50
C TRP A 19 4.70 3.19 4.93
N ASP A 20 5.63 3.28 5.87
CA ASP A 20 6.49 2.16 6.28
C ASP A 20 5.75 1.05 7.03
N GLU A 21 4.65 1.39 7.71
CA GLU A 21 3.87 0.39 8.47
C GLU A 21 2.81 -0.32 7.62
N GLY A 22 2.58 0.16 6.39
CA GLY A 22 1.50 -0.37 5.57
C GLY A 22 0.14 -0.12 6.21
N ASN A 23 -0.77 -1.10 6.10
CA ASN A 23 -2.14 -0.98 6.60
C ASN A 23 -2.53 -2.27 7.34
N PRO A 24 -2.08 -2.44 8.60
CA PRO A 24 -2.45 -3.63 9.38
C PRO A 24 -3.95 -3.65 9.64
N TYR A 25 -4.58 -4.82 9.50
CA TYR A 25 -6.03 -4.94 9.61
C TYR A 25 -6.43 -6.08 10.53
N TYR A 26 -7.67 -5.96 11.05
CA TYR A 26 -8.32 -6.99 11.83
C TYR A 26 -9.80 -7.06 11.43
N PHE A 27 -10.49 -8.11 11.86
CA PHE A 27 -11.93 -8.23 11.62
C PHE A 27 -12.71 -8.02 12.91
N GLU A 28 -13.81 -7.31 12.81
CA GLU A 28 -14.71 -7.07 13.91
C GLU A 28 -16.08 -7.63 13.57
N SER A 29 -16.69 -8.35 14.51
CA SER A 29 -18.03 -8.87 14.35
C SER A 29 -19.05 -7.77 14.61
N VAL A 30 -19.97 -7.56 13.68
CA VAL A 30 -21.03 -6.58 13.82
C VAL A 30 -22.38 -7.27 13.61
N ILE A 31 -23.41 -6.80 14.32
CA ILE A 31 -24.76 -7.30 14.17
C ILE A 31 -25.52 -6.33 13.25
N THR A 32 -26.04 -6.84 12.14
CA THR A 32 -26.80 -6.03 11.20
C THR A 32 -28.23 -5.80 11.71
N LYS A 33 -28.96 -4.90 11.04
CA LYS A 33 -30.36 -4.63 11.38
C LYS A 33 -31.26 -5.87 11.26
N ALA A 34 -30.85 -6.82 10.42
CA ALA A 34 -31.57 -8.08 10.23
C ALA A 34 -31.21 -9.13 11.29
N GLY A 35 -30.34 -8.79 12.24
CA GLY A 35 -29.90 -9.71 13.29
C GLY A 35 -28.81 -10.67 12.86
N GLU A 36 -28.24 -10.50 11.67
CA GLU A 36 -27.14 -11.33 11.17
C GLU A 36 -25.80 -10.83 11.72
N VAL A 37 -24.90 -11.77 12.03
CA VAL A 37 -23.54 -11.45 12.41
C VAL A 37 -22.66 -11.42 11.16
N LYS A 38 -22.02 -10.29 10.90
CA LYS A 38 -21.10 -10.12 9.79
C LYS A 38 -19.73 -9.68 10.30
N ARG A 39 -18.70 -10.12 9.61
CA ARG A 39 -17.32 -9.66 9.90
C ARG A 39 -17.02 -8.45 9.04
N LYS A 40 -16.54 -7.39 9.68
CA LYS A 40 -16.16 -6.16 9.00
C LYS A 40 -14.67 -5.93 9.16
N LYS A 41 -13.98 -5.68 8.04
CA LYS A 41 -12.56 -5.39 8.02
C LYS A 41 -12.31 -3.98 8.53
N LYS A 42 -11.37 -3.84 9.47
CA LYS A 42 -10.96 -2.54 10.00
C LYS A 42 -9.45 -2.47 10.08
N TYR A 43 -8.92 -1.26 9.99
CA TYR A 43 -7.49 -1.00 10.05
C TYR A 43 -7.10 -0.46 11.42
N ALA A 44 -5.93 -0.87 11.90
CA ALA A 44 -5.36 -0.41 13.15
C ALA A 44 -4.28 0.64 12.87
N TYR A 45 -4.66 1.91 12.93
CA TYR A 45 -3.74 3.01 12.70
C TYR A 45 -3.32 3.68 14.02
N HIS A 46 -2.15 4.32 13.99
CA HIS A 46 -1.75 5.24 15.05
C HIS A 46 -2.86 6.29 15.31
N PRO A 47 -3.23 6.59 16.59
CA PRO A 47 -2.60 6.16 17.83
C PRO A 47 -3.16 4.86 18.45
N HIS A 48 -3.96 4.10 17.73
CA HIS A 48 -4.65 2.92 18.27
C HIS A 48 -3.76 1.68 18.24
N HIS A 49 -2.55 1.78 18.80
CA HIS A 49 -1.56 0.70 18.78
C HIS A 49 -2.04 -0.56 19.48
N GLU A 50 -2.94 -0.43 20.45
CA GLU A 50 -3.53 -1.56 21.15
C GLU A 50 -4.30 -2.50 20.23
N LEU A 51 -4.75 -2.01 19.10
CA LEU A 51 -5.45 -2.82 18.11
C LEU A 51 -4.50 -3.66 17.25
N LEU A 52 -3.20 -3.37 17.27
CA LEU A 52 -2.23 -4.11 16.47
C LEU A 52 -2.16 -5.59 16.88
N GLU A 53 -2.39 -5.89 18.15
CA GLU A 53 -2.41 -7.26 18.65
C GLU A 53 -3.57 -8.07 18.06
N ARG A 54 -4.63 -7.41 17.59
CA ARG A 54 -5.78 -8.05 16.97
C ARG A 54 -5.61 -8.24 15.47
N CYS A 55 -4.57 -7.66 14.89
CA CYS A 55 -4.37 -7.70 13.44
C CYS A 55 -3.92 -9.08 13.00
N ILE A 56 -4.53 -9.55 11.91
CA ILE A 56 -4.24 -10.85 11.33
C ILE A 56 -3.52 -10.74 9.99
N GLY A 57 -3.42 -9.53 9.44
CA GLY A 57 -2.74 -9.30 8.18
C GLY A 57 -2.44 -7.82 7.97
N ASN A 58 -1.87 -7.52 6.83
CA ASN A 58 -1.46 -6.16 6.46
C ASN A 58 -1.67 -5.96 4.97
N ASP A 59 -2.37 -4.90 4.59
CA ASP A 59 -2.53 -4.51 3.19
C ASP A 59 -1.41 -3.55 2.83
N ALA A 60 -0.47 -4.01 2.02
CA ALA A 60 0.67 -3.21 1.59
C ALA A 60 0.39 -2.56 0.23
N GLU A 61 0.70 -1.27 0.12
CA GLU A 61 0.53 -0.55 -1.14
C GLU A 61 1.58 -0.98 -2.16
N HIS A 62 1.12 -1.25 -3.39
CA HIS A 62 1.97 -1.65 -4.50
C HIS A 62 1.69 -0.78 -5.71
N LEU A 63 2.66 -0.72 -6.60
CA LEU A 63 2.56 -0.01 -7.88
C LEU A 63 2.95 -0.96 -9.01
N CYS A 64 2.12 -1.01 -10.04
CA CYS A 64 2.50 -1.70 -11.28
C CYS A 64 3.45 -0.81 -12.09
N LEU A 65 4.65 -1.29 -12.32
CA LEU A 65 5.67 -0.54 -13.08
C LEU A 65 5.39 -0.57 -14.59
N SER A 66 4.39 -1.33 -15.00
CA SER A 66 4.00 -1.46 -16.41
C SER A 66 2.86 -0.52 -16.78
N CYS A 67 1.75 -0.54 -16.04
CA CYS A 67 0.57 0.27 -16.36
C CYS A 67 0.30 1.45 -15.41
N GLY A 68 1.01 1.54 -14.29
CA GLY A 68 0.84 2.62 -13.32
C GLY A 68 -0.30 2.44 -12.34
N LYS A 69 -0.93 1.26 -12.30
CA LYS A 69 -2.01 0.98 -11.35
C LYS A 69 -1.47 0.87 -9.93
N GLU A 70 -2.05 1.65 -9.01
CA GLU A 70 -1.79 1.49 -7.59
C GLU A 70 -2.83 0.53 -7.01
N PHE A 71 -2.38 -0.40 -6.17
CA PHE A 71 -3.25 -1.42 -5.60
C PHE A 71 -2.68 -1.93 -4.28
N MET A 72 -3.54 -2.57 -3.48
CA MET A 72 -3.15 -3.17 -2.21
C MET A 72 -2.89 -4.66 -2.39
N VAL A 73 -1.88 -5.17 -1.68
CA VAL A 73 -1.60 -6.61 -1.61
C VAL A 73 -1.74 -7.04 -0.16
N ASP A 74 -2.65 -7.97 0.09
CA ASP A 74 -2.92 -8.53 1.40
C ASP A 74 -1.83 -9.55 1.74
N SER A 75 -1.20 -9.42 2.91
CA SER A 75 -0.18 -10.36 3.37
C SER A 75 -0.71 -11.78 3.53
N GLU A 76 -2.02 -11.94 3.77
CA GLU A 76 -2.66 -13.25 3.90
C GLU A 76 -3.13 -13.83 2.56
N ALA A 77 -3.10 -13.03 1.51
CA ALA A 77 -3.48 -13.45 0.16
C ALA A 77 -2.57 -12.75 -0.87
N PRO A 78 -1.26 -13.04 -0.84
CA PRO A 78 -0.31 -12.33 -1.70
C PRO A 78 -0.57 -12.61 -3.19
N ILE A 79 -0.37 -11.56 -4.00
CA ILE A 79 -0.45 -11.67 -5.46
C ILE A 79 0.90 -11.25 -6.03
N THR A 80 1.24 -11.80 -7.19
CA THR A 80 2.53 -11.54 -7.84
C THR A 80 2.39 -10.81 -9.16
N THR A 81 1.16 -10.49 -9.56
CA THR A 81 0.88 -9.79 -10.82
C THR A 81 -0.10 -8.66 -10.59
N CYS A 82 -0.05 -7.66 -11.48
CA CYS A 82 -0.97 -6.54 -11.45
C CYS A 82 -2.41 -7.03 -11.71
N PRO A 83 -3.39 -6.60 -10.88
CA PRO A 83 -4.78 -7.02 -11.09
C PRO A 83 -5.41 -6.43 -12.37
N LYS A 84 -4.82 -5.36 -12.91
CA LYS A 84 -5.34 -4.72 -14.12
C LYS A 84 -4.70 -5.28 -15.39
N CYS A 85 -3.37 -5.24 -15.52
CA CYS A 85 -2.67 -5.62 -16.76
C CYS A 85 -1.98 -6.98 -16.70
N LYS A 86 -2.00 -7.64 -15.54
CA LYS A 86 -1.41 -8.96 -15.32
C LYS A 86 0.12 -9.02 -15.43
N SER A 87 0.79 -7.87 -15.48
CA SER A 87 2.24 -7.81 -15.49
C SER A 87 2.82 -8.27 -14.16
N SER A 88 3.97 -8.93 -14.20
CA SER A 88 4.73 -9.28 -12.99
C SER A 88 5.64 -8.13 -12.52
N GLU A 89 5.68 -7.03 -13.25
CA GLU A 89 6.48 -5.85 -12.90
C GLU A 89 5.76 -5.00 -11.86
N ILE A 90 5.68 -5.52 -10.64
CA ILE A 90 5.05 -4.82 -9.52
C ILE A 90 6.07 -4.64 -8.39
N ALA A 91 5.90 -3.57 -7.61
CA ALA A 91 6.78 -3.28 -6.48
C ALA A 91 5.99 -2.65 -5.36
N GLN A 92 6.41 -2.89 -4.12
CA GLN A 92 5.87 -2.15 -2.98
C GLN A 92 6.24 -0.68 -3.11
N THR A 93 5.33 0.22 -2.72
CA THR A 93 5.61 1.65 -2.82
C THR A 93 6.81 2.07 -1.98
N MET A 94 7.09 1.37 -0.87
CA MET A 94 8.28 1.64 -0.06
C MET A 94 9.59 1.25 -0.75
N GLU A 95 9.54 0.48 -1.83
CA GLU A 95 10.71 -0.01 -2.56
C GLU A 95 10.88 0.65 -3.93
N LEU A 96 10.25 1.81 -4.16
CA LEU A 96 10.26 2.47 -5.46
C LEU A 96 11.58 3.13 -5.82
N ASP A 97 12.46 3.41 -4.85
CA ASP A 97 13.75 4.03 -5.13
C ASP A 97 14.55 3.20 -6.14
N GLY A 98 14.90 3.80 -7.27
CA GLY A 98 15.60 3.13 -8.36
C GLY A 98 14.71 2.37 -9.33
N LYS A 99 13.40 2.37 -9.14
CA LYS A 99 12.46 1.69 -10.04
C LYS A 99 12.01 2.59 -11.18
N SER A 100 11.70 1.99 -12.32
CA SER A 100 11.25 2.74 -13.50
C SER A 100 9.87 3.34 -13.30
N CYS A 101 9.70 4.58 -13.74
CA CYS A 101 8.41 5.26 -13.68
C CYS A 101 7.46 4.69 -14.74
N PRO A 102 6.27 4.17 -14.36
CA PRO A 102 5.32 3.64 -15.35
C PRO A 102 4.55 4.73 -16.10
N TYR A 103 4.60 5.97 -15.62
CA TYR A 103 3.81 7.06 -16.20
C TYR A 103 4.49 7.71 -17.40
N CYS A 104 5.79 7.97 -17.31
CA CYS A 104 6.53 8.56 -18.42
C CYS A 104 7.40 7.54 -19.17
N LYS A 105 7.61 6.36 -18.62
CA LYS A 105 8.41 5.26 -19.20
C LYS A 105 9.89 5.57 -19.40
N GLU A 106 10.35 6.74 -18.99
CA GLU A 106 11.73 7.18 -19.24
C GLU A 106 12.50 7.50 -17.97
N GLY A 107 11.79 7.91 -16.90
CA GLY A 107 12.40 8.29 -15.64
C GLY A 107 12.48 7.14 -14.65
N VAL A 108 13.16 7.43 -13.53
CA VAL A 108 13.34 6.50 -12.44
C VAL A 108 12.95 7.23 -11.16
N PHE A 109 12.27 6.53 -10.25
CA PHE A 109 11.90 7.11 -8.96
C PHE A 109 13.13 7.30 -8.09
N GLY A 110 13.22 8.47 -7.47
CA GLY A 110 14.20 8.76 -6.44
C GLY A 110 13.49 9.14 -5.16
N ARG A 111 14.19 8.99 -4.04
CA ARG A 111 13.64 9.33 -2.74
C ARG A 111 13.56 10.84 -2.59
N GLY A 112 12.41 11.36 -2.17
CA GLY A 112 12.23 12.78 -1.90
C GLY A 112 12.96 13.23 -0.64
N ASP A 113 13.13 14.55 -0.50
CA ASP A 113 13.93 15.14 0.56
C ASP A 113 13.24 15.20 1.91
N TYR A 114 11.97 14.82 2.03
CA TYR A 114 11.24 14.92 3.28
C TYR A 114 10.46 13.66 3.57
N ALA A 115 10.21 13.44 4.88
CA ALA A 115 9.37 12.37 5.38
C ALA A 115 8.19 12.98 6.13
N ILE A 116 7.07 12.27 6.11
CA ILE A 116 5.84 12.66 6.79
C ILE A 116 5.59 11.69 7.93
N SER A 117 5.24 12.22 9.09
CA SER A 117 4.98 11.37 10.26
C SER A 117 3.70 11.77 10.99
#